data_9eef38853820d3cccaf8c59902db0a1b
#
_entry.id   9eef38853820d3cccaf8c59902db0a1b
#
_cell.length_a   1.000
_cell.length_b   1.000
_cell.length_c   1.000
_cell.angle_alpha   90.00
_cell.angle_beta   90.00
_cell.angle_gamma   90.00
#
_symmetry.space_group_name_H-M   'P 1'
#
loop_
_entity.id
_entity.type
_entity.pdbx_description
1 polymer ?
#
loop_
_entity_poly.entity_id
_entity_poly.type
_entity_poly.pdbx_seq_one_letter_code
_entity_poly.pdbx_strand_id
1 'polypeptide(L)'
;VNTYRVLESGADLRKLVERLYPLCRSITGDGVRRTLDILGEHLPLTVHEVPTGTRVLDWTVPQEWNIRDAYVKDATGRRVIDFRESNLHVVGYSVPVSRTMPLAELREHLHTLPEHPAWVPYRTSYYAPAWGFCLAQDALDALPDGDYEVCVDSTLDDGSLTYAEHVVPGRVAEEVLVSCHTCHPSLANDNLAGIAIAAAFAQGIENPHYTYRFLFMPGTIGAITWLARNRERTGRIRAGLVLACAGDPGSLTYKRSRRGDAEIDRVLAYVLSGRSHTITDFSPYGYDERQFCSPGFDLGVGSLTRTPYAGYPEYHTSADDLGFLSTEAMSETLDVLRDAQAVLDRDRTYVNLSPYGEPQLGKRGLYDSLGGRSDAKQAQLAMLWVLNLSDGEHSLLDVAQRSGLPFDSVAAAADALHDAGLLEG
;
A
#
# COMPACT_ATOMS: atom_id res chain seq x y z
N VAL A 1 27.09 11.39 5.49
CA VAL A 1 25.65 11.63 5.70
C VAL A 1 25.00 11.24 4.40
N ASN A 2 24.35 10.07 4.34
CA ASN A 2 23.50 9.72 3.19
C ASN A 2 22.29 10.66 3.23
N THR A 3 22.26 11.64 2.35
CA THR A 3 21.11 12.52 2.17
C THR A 3 20.12 11.85 1.23
N TYR A 4 19.11 11.21 1.77
CA TYR A 4 17.98 10.67 0.98
C TYR A 4 17.23 11.82 0.31
N ARG A 5 16.66 11.55 -0.87
CA ARG A 5 15.79 12.50 -1.56
C ARG A 5 14.46 12.59 -0.84
N VAL A 6 14.04 13.77 -0.49
CA VAL A 6 12.83 14.02 0.30
C VAL A 6 11.58 13.99 -0.59
N LEU A 7 10.48 13.49 -0.04
CA LEU A 7 9.15 13.39 -0.66
C LEU A 7 8.13 14.14 0.22
N GLU A 8 8.05 15.46 0.07
CA GLU A 8 7.23 16.29 0.95
C GLU A 8 5.86 16.65 0.37
N SER A 9 5.73 16.68 -0.96
CA SER A 9 4.56 17.17 -1.65
C SER A 9 3.99 16.15 -2.66
N GLY A 10 2.72 16.31 -3.03
CA GLY A 10 2.11 15.52 -4.10
C GLY A 10 2.89 15.63 -5.43
N ALA A 11 3.55 16.76 -5.67
CA ALA A 11 4.41 16.92 -6.83
C ALA A 11 5.67 16.04 -6.77
N ASP A 12 6.24 15.83 -5.59
CA ASP A 12 7.39 14.93 -5.42
C ASP A 12 6.98 13.47 -5.52
N LEU A 13 5.82 13.11 -4.97
CA LEU A 13 5.20 11.79 -5.18
C LEU A 13 5.00 11.51 -6.67
N ARG A 14 4.46 12.47 -7.40
CA ARG A 14 4.25 12.38 -8.85
C ARG A 14 5.55 12.14 -9.60
N LYS A 15 6.63 12.87 -9.29
CA LYS A 15 7.95 12.67 -9.91
C LYS A 15 8.52 11.29 -9.66
N LEU A 16 8.30 10.72 -8.47
CA LEU A 16 8.72 9.35 -8.17
C LEU A 16 7.93 8.35 -9.01
N VAL A 17 6.60 8.51 -9.12
CA VAL A 17 5.77 7.67 -9.99
C VAL A 17 6.24 7.77 -11.45
N GLU A 18 6.51 8.96 -11.98
CA GLU A 18 7.01 9.17 -13.35
C GLU A 18 8.33 8.45 -13.62
N ARG A 19 9.22 8.38 -12.63
CA ARG A 19 10.49 7.62 -12.74
C ARG A 19 10.28 6.11 -12.74
N LEU A 20 9.31 5.64 -11.99
CA LEU A 20 9.00 4.21 -11.86
C LEU A 20 8.13 3.69 -13.02
N TYR A 21 7.32 4.54 -13.62
CA TYR A 21 6.31 4.17 -14.62
C TYR A 21 6.87 3.38 -15.82
N PRO A 22 8.00 3.74 -16.44
CA PRO A 22 8.52 3.03 -17.61
C PRO A 22 9.14 1.66 -17.32
N LEU A 23 9.27 1.27 -16.05
CA LEU A 23 9.90 -0.01 -15.70
C LEU A 23 8.94 -1.18 -15.93
N CYS A 24 9.38 -2.19 -16.66
CA CYS A 24 8.66 -3.45 -16.79
C CYS A 24 8.85 -4.30 -15.53
N ARG A 25 7.89 -4.26 -14.62
CA ARG A 25 7.85 -5.09 -13.40
C ARG A 25 7.03 -6.34 -13.61
N SER A 26 7.36 -7.37 -12.85
CA SER A 26 6.55 -8.57 -12.67
C SER A 26 6.71 -9.09 -11.23
N ILE A 27 6.29 -10.31 -10.93
CA ILE A 27 6.44 -10.90 -9.59
C ILE A 27 7.88 -11.29 -9.26
N THR A 28 8.78 -11.28 -10.24
CA THR A 28 10.24 -11.45 -10.09
C THR A 28 10.97 -10.58 -11.11
N GLY A 29 12.29 -10.60 -11.09
CA GLY A 29 13.16 -10.07 -12.15
C GLY A 29 13.65 -8.64 -11.92
N ASP A 30 14.42 -8.16 -12.88
CA ASP A 30 15.18 -6.91 -12.78
C ASP A 30 14.30 -5.66 -12.68
N GLY A 31 13.05 -5.71 -13.17
CA GLY A 31 12.12 -4.59 -13.04
C GLY A 31 11.78 -4.27 -11.58
N VAL A 32 11.64 -5.30 -10.73
CA VAL A 32 11.46 -5.14 -9.28
C VAL A 32 12.74 -4.60 -8.64
N ARG A 33 13.91 -5.19 -8.94
CA ARG A 33 15.20 -4.73 -8.40
C ARG A 33 15.45 -3.26 -8.71
N ARG A 34 15.26 -2.84 -9.97
CA ARG A 34 15.42 -1.42 -10.37
C ARG A 34 14.41 -0.50 -9.67
N THR A 35 13.20 -0.99 -9.39
CA THR A 35 12.22 -0.26 -8.58
C THR A 35 12.74 -0.04 -7.16
N LEU A 36 13.27 -1.09 -6.54
CA LEU A 36 13.84 -1.01 -5.19
C LEU A 36 15.11 -0.16 -5.15
N ASP A 37 15.96 -0.19 -6.19
CA ASP A 37 17.13 0.69 -6.31
C ASP A 37 16.73 2.17 -6.31
N ILE A 38 15.68 2.53 -7.08
CA ILE A 38 15.15 3.90 -7.11
C ILE A 38 14.55 4.28 -5.75
N LEU A 39 13.82 3.39 -5.09
CA LEU A 39 13.30 3.62 -3.75
C LEU A 39 14.44 3.76 -2.72
N GLY A 40 15.56 3.06 -2.92
CA GLY A 40 16.77 3.16 -2.10
C GLY A 40 17.42 4.55 -2.12
N GLU A 41 17.11 5.41 -3.11
CA GLU A 41 17.51 6.81 -3.09
C GLU A 41 16.71 7.65 -2.06
N HIS A 42 15.58 7.12 -1.61
CA HIS A 42 14.65 7.78 -0.69
C HIS A 42 14.65 7.14 0.70
N LEU A 43 14.87 5.84 0.81
CA LEU A 43 14.78 5.07 2.06
C LEU A 43 15.95 4.10 2.20
N PRO A 44 16.48 3.86 3.42
CA PRO A 44 17.44 2.79 3.68
C PRO A 44 16.74 1.43 3.63
N LEU A 45 16.67 0.83 2.45
CA LEU A 45 16.02 -0.46 2.23
C LEU A 45 16.94 -1.64 2.57
N THR A 46 16.39 -2.66 3.21
CA THR A 46 16.98 -3.99 3.30
C THR A 46 16.35 -4.87 2.22
N VAL A 47 17.13 -5.22 1.20
CA VAL A 47 16.67 -6.05 0.08
C VAL A 47 16.88 -7.52 0.41
N HIS A 48 15.87 -8.34 0.11
CA HIS A 48 15.89 -9.79 0.29
C HIS A 48 15.68 -10.49 -1.03
N GLU A 49 16.51 -11.52 -1.27
CA GLU A 49 16.42 -12.42 -2.41
C GLU A 49 16.05 -13.82 -1.92
N VAL A 50 14.97 -14.38 -2.45
CA VAL A 50 14.50 -15.73 -2.08
C VAL A 50 14.57 -16.62 -3.31
N PRO A 51 15.44 -17.65 -3.31
CA PRO A 51 15.71 -18.47 -4.50
C PRO A 51 14.46 -19.16 -5.06
N THR A 52 14.40 -19.28 -6.38
CA THR A 52 13.46 -20.15 -7.09
C THR A 52 13.42 -21.54 -6.45
N GLY A 53 12.24 -22.15 -6.37
CA GLY A 53 12.05 -23.47 -5.77
C GLY A 53 11.94 -23.46 -4.25
N THR A 54 12.18 -22.32 -3.57
CA THR A 54 11.97 -22.22 -2.12
C THR A 54 10.49 -22.41 -1.78
N ARG A 55 10.19 -23.37 -0.90
CA ARG A 55 8.84 -23.58 -0.40
C ARG A 55 8.47 -22.49 0.61
N VAL A 56 7.33 -21.83 0.39
CA VAL A 56 6.79 -20.75 1.23
C VAL A 56 5.33 -21.06 1.53
N LEU A 57 5.06 -21.61 2.70
CA LEU A 57 3.77 -22.19 3.09
C LEU A 57 3.33 -23.29 2.08
N ASP A 58 2.19 -23.08 1.41
CA ASP A 58 1.68 -24.01 0.37
C ASP A 58 2.17 -23.67 -1.04
N TRP A 59 2.91 -22.57 -1.18
CA TRP A 59 3.44 -22.08 -2.45
C TRP A 59 4.92 -22.39 -2.63
N THR A 60 5.40 -22.19 -3.84
CA THR A 60 6.82 -22.28 -4.20
C THR A 60 7.20 -21.00 -4.92
N VAL A 61 8.36 -20.44 -4.60
CA VAL A 61 8.93 -19.29 -5.32
C VAL A 61 9.13 -19.68 -6.79
N PRO A 62 8.51 -18.94 -7.74
CA PRO A 62 8.57 -19.27 -9.15
C PRO A 62 9.95 -18.99 -9.76
N GLN A 63 10.14 -19.41 -11.00
CA GLN A 63 11.30 -19.03 -11.79
C GLN A 63 11.34 -17.51 -12.01
N GLU A 64 12.52 -16.97 -12.13
CA GLU A 64 12.71 -15.56 -12.41
C GLU A 64 12.46 -15.24 -13.88
N TRP A 65 11.63 -14.23 -14.13
CA TRP A 65 11.29 -13.76 -15.45
C TRP A 65 11.94 -12.40 -15.74
N ASN A 66 12.63 -12.33 -16.87
CA ASN A 66 13.16 -11.08 -17.41
C ASN A 66 12.79 -10.95 -18.89
N ILE A 67 12.68 -9.72 -19.38
CA ILE A 67 12.36 -9.43 -20.79
C ILE A 67 13.27 -8.33 -21.31
N ARG A 68 13.78 -8.52 -22.54
CA ARG A 68 14.61 -7.56 -23.25
C ARG A 68 13.85 -6.84 -24.36
N ASP A 69 13.02 -7.58 -25.10
CA ASP A 69 12.21 -7.05 -26.20
C ASP A 69 11.02 -7.98 -26.50
N ALA A 70 9.94 -7.44 -27.02
CA ALA A 70 8.85 -8.24 -27.59
C ALA A 70 8.18 -7.43 -28.69
N TYR A 71 7.82 -8.12 -29.79
CA TYR A 71 7.17 -7.48 -30.90
C TYR A 71 6.42 -8.44 -31.80
N VAL A 72 5.48 -7.87 -32.57
CA VAL A 72 4.88 -8.51 -33.74
C VAL A 72 5.17 -7.59 -34.93
N LYS A 73 5.76 -8.15 -36.02
CA LYS A 73 6.01 -7.44 -37.28
C LYS A 73 5.14 -7.98 -38.40
N ASP A 74 4.66 -7.09 -39.23
CA ASP A 74 4.00 -7.42 -40.50
C ASP A 74 5.00 -7.81 -41.59
N ALA A 75 4.49 -8.23 -42.75
CA ALA A 75 5.29 -8.64 -43.91
C ALA A 75 6.21 -7.52 -44.47
N THR A 76 5.95 -6.26 -44.11
CA THR A 76 6.83 -5.13 -44.49
C THR A 76 7.98 -4.91 -43.53
N GLY A 77 8.02 -5.65 -42.41
CA GLY A 77 8.99 -5.50 -41.35
C GLY A 77 8.65 -4.43 -40.33
N ARG A 78 7.47 -3.79 -40.43
CA ARG A 78 7.01 -2.80 -39.45
C ARG A 78 6.52 -3.51 -38.20
N ARG A 79 6.93 -3.05 -37.02
CA ARG A 79 6.35 -3.48 -35.74
C ARG A 79 4.92 -2.94 -35.62
N VAL A 80 3.95 -3.83 -35.57
CA VAL A 80 2.53 -3.52 -35.36
C VAL A 80 2.13 -3.66 -33.88
N ILE A 81 2.92 -4.39 -33.11
CA ILE A 81 2.92 -4.43 -31.65
C ILE A 81 4.38 -4.29 -31.21
N ASP A 82 4.68 -3.36 -30.32
CA ASP A 82 6.05 -3.08 -29.87
C ASP A 82 6.11 -2.86 -28.35
N PHE A 83 6.77 -3.76 -27.66
CA PHE A 83 7.03 -3.67 -26.20
C PHE A 83 7.72 -2.35 -25.80
N ARG A 84 8.53 -1.74 -26.71
CA ARG A 84 9.21 -0.48 -26.44
C ARG A 84 8.27 0.73 -26.38
N GLU A 85 7.09 0.62 -26.98
CA GLU A 85 6.05 1.65 -26.89
C GLU A 85 5.25 1.54 -25.61
N SER A 86 4.98 0.29 -25.15
CA SER A 86 4.31 0.02 -23.88
C SER A 86 4.68 -1.34 -23.32
N ASN A 87 5.04 -1.38 -22.03
CA ASN A 87 5.27 -2.64 -21.29
C ASN A 87 4.03 -3.54 -21.29
N LEU A 88 2.83 -2.96 -21.42
CA LEU A 88 1.57 -3.71 -21.41
C LEU A 88 1.34 -4.53 -22.68
N HIS A 89 2.09 -4.26 -23.75
CA HIS A 89 1.96 -5.02 -25.00
C HIS A 89 2.36 -6.49 -24.90
N VAL A 90 3.06 -6.90 -23.84
CA VAL A 90 3.38 -8.31 -23.61
C VAL A 90 2.58 -8.86 -22.43
N VAL A 91 2.08 -10.07 -22.56
CA VAL A 91 1.53 -10.82 -21.40
C VAL A 91 2.68 -11.08 -20.44
N GLY A 92 2.60 -10.56 -19.20
CA GLY A 92 3.65 -10.74 -18.19
C GLY A 92 3.93 -12.22 -17.93
N TYR A 93 5.19 -12.59 -17.75
CA TYR A 93 5.67 -14.00 -17.67
C TYR A 93 5.57 -14.80 -18.98
N SER A 94 5.42 -14.16 -20.11
CA SER A 94 5.49 -14.86 -21.41
C SER A 94 6.83 -15.59 -21.57
N VAL A 95 6.74 -16.88 -21.96
CA VAL A 95 7.93 -17.68 -22.31
C VAL A 95 8.52 -17.17 -23.62
N PRO A 96 9.84 -17.39 -23.87
CA PRO A 96 10.47 -16.92 -25.10
C PRO A 96 9.87 -17.55 -26.35
N VAL A 97 9.66 -16.73 -27.37
CA VAL A 97 9.10 -17.12 -28.68
C VAL A 97 9.85 -16.41 -29.79
N SER A 98 10.15 -17.12 -30.89
CA SER A 98 10.69 -16.53 -32.13
C SER A 98 10.21 -17.37 -33.30
N ARG A 99 9.19 -16.91 -34.00
CA ARG A 99 8.63 -17.63 -35.15
C ARG A 99 7.79 -16.72 -36.05
N THR A 100 7.51 -17.20 -37.27
CA THR A 100 6.54 -16.60 -38.17
C THR A 100 5.27 -17.46 -38.20
N MET A 101 4.10 -16.82 -38.18
CA MET A 101 2.81 -17.49 -38.21
C MET A 101 1.76 -16.64 -38.89
N PRO A 102 0.68 -17.26 -39.46
CA PRO A 102 -0.44 -16.53 -40.03
C PRO A 102 -1.26 -15.83 -38.93
N LEU A 103 -1.93 -14.72 -39.29
CA LEU A 103 -2.78 -13.95 -38.38
C LEU A 103 -3.82 -14.82 -37.66
N ALA A 104 -4.38 -15.81 -38.34
CA ALA A 104 -5.39 -16.70 -37.76
C ALA A 104 -4.86 -17.49 -36.55
N GLU A 105 -3.60 -17.95 -36.60
CA GLU A 105 -2.93 -18.60 -35.47
C GLU A 105 -2.52 -17.58 -34.42
N LEU A 106 -1.98 -16.42 -34.84
CA LEU A 106 -1.54 -15.37 -33.93
C LEU A 106 -2.69 -14.83 -33.06
N ARG A 107 -3.92 -14.78 -33.60
CA ARG A 107 -5.10 -14.28 -32.85
C ARG A 107 -5.38 -15.04 -31.56
N GLU A 108 -4.98 -16.31 -31.44
CA GLU A 108 -5.13 -17.09 -30.20
C GLU A 108 -4.24 -16.55 -29.04
N HIS A 109 -3.21 -15.77 -29.40
CA HIS A 109 -2.26 -15.16 -28.49
C HIS A 109 -2.42 -13.64 -28.34
N LEU A 110 -3.46 -13.06 -28.96
CA LEU A 110 -3.75 -11.61 -28.89
C LEU A 110 -4.93 -11.36 -27.96
N HIS A 111 -4.75 -10.41 -27.05
CA HIS A 111 -5.73 -10.07 -26.01
C HIS A 111 -6.12 -8.59 -26.12
N THR A 112 -7.40 -8.32 -26.12
CA THR A 112 -7.99 -6.98 -26.22
C THR A 112 -9.11 -6.77 -25.20
N LEU A 113 -9.65 -5.55 -25.16
CA LEU A 113 -10.85 -5.17 -24.41
C LEU A 113 -11.87 -4.57 -25.40
N PRO A 114 -12.80 -5.36 -25.94
CA PRO A 114 -13.79 -4.85 -26.90
C PRO A 114 -14.67 -3.73 -26.35
N GLU A 115 -14.95 -3.73 -25.06
CA GLU A 115 -15.71 -2.68 -24.36
C GLU A 115 -14.96 -1.35 -24.23
N HIS A 116 -13.64 -1.37 -24.37
CA HIS A 116 -12.74 -0.21 -24.37
C HIS A 116 -11.74 -0.32 -25.52
N PRO A 117 -12.17 -0.12 -26.77
CA PRO A 117 -11.43 -0.54 -27.97
C PRO A 117 -10.09 0.18 -28.18
N ALA A 118 -9.88 1.34 -27.54
CA ALA A 118 -8.62 2.08 -27.59
C ALA A 118 -7.61 1.69 -26.49
N TRP A 119 -8.01 0.87 -25.50
CA TRP A 119 -7.16 0.53 -24.37
C TRP A 119 -6.46 -0.82 -24.55
N VAL A 120 -5.26 -0.91 -23.99
CA VAL A 120 -4.47 -2.15 -23.95
C VAL A 120 -4.68 -2.81 -22.57
N PRO A 121 -5.16 -4.07 -22.50
CA PRO A 121 -5.31 -4.74 -21.22
C PRO A 121 -3.97 -5.13 -20.62
N TYR A 122 -3.88 -5.21 -19.27
CA TYR A 122 -2.81 -5.86 -18.55
C TYR A 122 -3.17 -7.33 -18.29
N ARG A 123 -2.31 -8.25 -18.74
CA ARG A 123 -2.45 -9.70 -18.51
C ARG A 123 -1.15 -10.34 -18.09
N THR A 124 -1.26 -11.46 -17.38
CA THR A 124 -0.13 -12.26 -16.90
C THR A 124 -0.40 -13.75 -17.10
N SER A 125 0.67 -14.55 -17.17
CA SER A 125 0.64 -16.00 -17.25
C SER A 125 1.41 -16.66 -16.10
N TYR A 126 1.32 -16.11 -14.90
CA TYR A 126 2.00 -16.61 -13.71
C TYR A 126 1.73 -18.11 -13.50
N TYR A 127 2.77 -18.87 -13.19
CA TYR A 127 2.72 -20.32 -12.88
C TYR A 127 2.22 -21.24 -14.02
N ALA A 128 1.83 -20.71 -15.17
CA ALA A 128 1.42 -21.48 -16.34
C ALA A 128 2.22 -21.04 -17.55
N PRO A 129 3.15 -21.86 -18.10
CA PRO A 129 3.95 -21.49 -19.27
C PRO A 129 3.04 -21.14 -20.45
N ALA A 130 2.98 -19.85 -20.80
CA ALA A 130 2.23 -19.32 -21.93
C ALA A 130 2.93 -18.08 -22.47
N TRP A 131 2.54 -17.60 -23.63
CA TRP A 131 2.97 -16.34 -24.20
C TRP A 131 1.80 -15.64 -24.90
N GLY A 132 1.90 -14.33 -25.05
CA GLY A 132 0.90 -13.56 -25.75
C GLY A 132 1.21 -12.07 -25.77
N PHE A 133 0.38 -11.36 -26.51
CA PHE A 133 0.43 -9.91 -26.61
C PHE A 133 -0.92 -9.30 -26.26
N CYS A 134 -0.87 -8.08 -25.73
CA CYS A 134 -2.04 -7.26 -25.48
C CYS A 134 -2.00 -6.04 -26.39
N LEU A 135 -3.14 -5.67 -26.94
CA LEU A 135 -3.26 -4.51 -27.82
C LEU A 135 -4.67 -3.92 -27.77
N ALA A 136 -4.83 -2.72 -28.29
CA ALA A 136 -6.14 -2.10 -28.47
C ALA A 136 -6.97 -2.91 -29.46
N GLN A 137 -8.29 -3.03 -29.25
CA GLN A 137 -9.18 -3.71 -30.20
C GLN A 137 -9.14 -3.07 -31.59
N ASP A 138 -9.10 -1.73 -31.64
CA ASP A 138 -8.98 -0.98 -32.90
C ASP A 138 -7.71 -1.36 -33.69
N ALA A 139 -6.60 -1.60 -32.98
CA ALA A 139 -5.35 -2.04 -33.59
C ALA A 139 -5.45 -3.50 -34.10
N LEU A 140 -6.11 -4.38 -33.34
CA LEU A 140 -6.35 -5.77 -33.78
C LEU A 140 -7.23 -5.83 -35.06
N ASP A 141 -8.27 -5.02 -35.11
CA ASP A 141 -9.20 -4.98 -36.24
C ASP A 141 -8.54 -4.42 -37.50
N ALA A 142 -7.51 -3.58 -37.34
CA ALA A 142 -6.75 -3.02 -38.44
C ALA A 142 -5.64 -3.94 -38.98
N LEU A 143 -5.37 -5.11 -38.36
CA LEU A 143 -4.35 -6.04 -38.85
C LEU A 143 -4.80 -6.73 -40.14
N PRO A 144 -4.06 -6.59 -41.26
CA PRO A 144 -4.39 -7.30 -42.48
C PRO A 144 -4.08 -8.80 -42.36
N ASP A 145 -4.82 -9.62 -43.15
CA ASP A 145 -4.47 -11.02 -43.25
C ASP A 145 -3.06 -11.18 -43.83
N GLY A 146 -2.32 -12.17 -43.30
CA GLY A 146 -0.95 -12.43 -43.72
C GLY A 146 -0.13 -13.12 -42.64
N ASP A 147 1.16 -13.25 -42.90
CA ASP A 147 2.11 -13.83 -41.97
C ASP A 147 2.79 -12.73 -41.15
N TYR A 148 3.01 -13.00 -39.87
CA TYR A 148 3.62 -12.11 -38.90
C TYR A 148 4.84 -12.75 -38.26
N GLU A 149 5.95 -12.00 -38.18
CA GLU A 149 7.11 -12.35 -37.37
C GLU A 149 6.79 -12.01 -35.91
N VAL A 150 6.86 -13.00 -35.05
CA VAL A 150 6.55 -12.89 -33.60
C VAL A 150 7.83 -13.15 -32.81
N CYS A 151 8.16 -12.23 -31.89
CA CYS A 151 9.29 -12.36 -30.99
C CYS A 151 8.89 -11.98 -29.57
N VAL A 152 9.19 -12.83 -28.60
CA VAL A 152 9.27 -12.52 -27.17
C VAL A 152 10.66 -12.91 -26.72
N ASP A 153 11.54 -11.90 -26.55
CA ASP A 153 12.91 -12.08 -26.08
C ASP A 153 12.93 -11.96 -24.54
N SER A 154 12.43 -13.02 -23.91
CA SER A 154 12.38 -13.18 -22.45
C SER A 154 13.27 -14.33 -21.99
N THR A 155 13.53 -14.37 -20.68
CA THR A 155 14.11 -15.51 -19.97
C THR A 155 13.18 -15.94 -18.85
N LEU A 156 13.15 -17.22 -18.56
CA LEU A 156 12.42 -17.81 -17.44
C LEU A 156 13.33 -18.89 -16.85
N ASP A 157 14.19 -18.48 -15.93
CA ASP A 157 15.28 -19.29 -15.38
C ASP A 157 15.20 -19.35 -13.85
N ASP A 158 16.03 -20.20 -13.25
CA ASP A 158 16.21 -20.16 -11.80
C ASP A 158 16.90 -18.85 -11.40
N GLY A 159 16.32 -18.19 -10.42
CA GLY A 159 16.76 -16.88 -9.92
C GLY A 159 16.16 -16.62 -8.55
N SER A 160 15.56 -15.46 -8.33
CA SER A 160 15.02 -15.08 -7.02
C SER A 160 13.73 -14.27 -7.11
N LEU A 161 12.90 -14.41 -6.09
CA LEU A 161 11.89 -13.42 -5.74
C LEU A 161 12.55 -12.34 -4.89
N THR A 162 12.45 -11.09 -5.33
CA THR A 162 13.06 -9.93 -4.66
C THR A 162 11.98 -9.12 -3.94
N TYR A 163 12.22 -8.76 -2.69
CA TYR A 163 11.42 -7.80 -1.93
C TYR A 163 12.31 -6.96 -1.03
N ALA A 164 11.79 -5.84 -0.54
CA ALA A 164 12.52 -4.99 0.40
C ALA A 164 11.71 -4.61 1.62
N GLU A 165 12.44 -4.37 2.71
CA GLU A 165 11.91 -3.84 3.96
C GLU A 165 12.58 -2.51 4.29
N HIS A 166 11.80 -1.60 4.89
CA HIS A 166 12.29 -0.45 5.63
C HIS A 166 11.70 -0.47 7.03
N VAL A 167 12.52 -0.23 8.04
CA VAL A 167 12.07 -0.25 9.44
C VAL A 167 12.42 1.09 10.09
N VAL A 168 11.41 1.77 10.62
CA VAL A 168 11.56 2.93 11.50
C VAL A 168 11.43 2.44 12.94
N PRO A 169 12.52 2.40 13.72
CA PRO A 169 12.47 1.91 15.09
C PRO A 169 11.60 2.79 15.97
N GLY A 170 10.70 2.19 16.73
CA GLY A 170 9.90 2.86 17.75
C GLY A 170 10.46 2.69 19.16
N ARG A 171 9.72 3.24 20.11
CA ARG A 171 10.03 3.10 21.55
C ARG A 171 9.71 1.70 22.08
N VAL A 172 8.83 0.98 21.43
CA VAL A 172 8.42 -0.38 21.76
C VAL A 172 8.67 -1.32 20.59
N ALA A 173 8.69 -2.63 20.88
CA ALA A 173 8.99 -3.68 19.90
C ALA A 173 7.78 -4.13 19.09
N GLU A 174 6.57 -3.72 19.49
CA GLU A 174 5.36 -3.95 18.71
C GLU A 174 5.43 -3.18 17.42
N GLU A 175 4.91 -3.80 16.35
CA GLU A 175 5.08 -3.31 15.00
C GLU A 175 3.74 -2.87 14.37
N VAL A 176 3.79 -1.76 13.64
CA VAL A 176 2.76 -1.35 12.67
C VAL A 176 3.28 -1.68 11.28
N LEU A 177 2.53 -2.50 10.54
CA LEU A 177 2.89 -2.97 9.21
C LEU A 177 2.28 -2.09 8.13
N VAL A 178 3.07 -1.64 7.16
CA VAL A 178 2.59 -0.99 5.92
C VAL A 178 3.10 -1.78 4.73
N SER A 179 2.19 -2.29 3.91
CA SER A 179 2.53 -3.15 2.78
C SER A 179 2.07 -2.54 1.46
N CYS A 180 2.96 -2.52 0.47
CA CYS A 180 2.70 -2.06 -0.90
C CYS A 180 3.21 -3.10 -1.91
N HIS A 181 2.39 -3.46 -2.88
CA HIS A 181 2.85 -4.35 -3.93
C HIS A 181 3.61 -3.61 -5.05
N THR A 182 4.61 -4.30 -5.64
CA THR A 182 5.59 -3.73 -6.57
C THR A 182 5.65 -4.46 -7.91
N CYS A 183 4.68 -5.29 -8.25
CA CYS A 183 4.79 -6.23 -9.36
C CYS A 183 4.13 -5.78 -10.68
N HIS A 184 3.40 -4.67 -10.70
CA HIS A 184 2.67 -4.25 -11.89
C HIS A 184 3.51 -3.33 -12.79
N PRO A 185 3.62 -3.60 -14.10
CA PRO A 185 4.32 -2.74 -15.05
C PRO A 185 3.42 -1.58 -15.47
N SER A 186 3.95 -0.37 -15.57
CA SER A 186 3.29 0.80 -16.19
C SER A 186 1.80 0.98 -15.83
N LEU A 187 1.46 0.74 -14.56
CA LEU A 187 0.15 1.05 -13.96
C LEU A 187 0.37 2.07 -12.85
N ALA A 188 -0.17 3.28 -13.04
CA ALA A 188 0.17 4.42 -12.21
C ALA A 188 -0.55 4.39 -10.86
N ASN A 189 -1.85 4.13 -10.85
CA ASN A 189 -2.63 4.00 -9.63
C ASN A 189 -2.45 2.62 -8.98
N ASP A 190 -2.33 1.56 -9.76
CA ASP A 190 -2.12 0.18 -9.30
C ASP A 190 -0.69 -0.34 -9.61
N ASN A 191 0.34 -0.04 -8.82
CA ASN A 191 0.32 0.55 -7.48
C ASN A 191 1.46 1.57 -7.29
N LEU A 192 1.90 2.26 -8.34
CA LEU A 192 3.02 3.20 -8.20
C LEU A 192 2.68 4.37 -7.27
N ALA A 193 1.42 4.82 -7.27
CA ALA A 193 0.95 5.83 -6.32
C ALA A 193 1.08 5.34 -4.87
N GLY A 194 0.65 4.11 -4.57
CA GLY A 194 0.80 3.52 -3.24
C GLY A 194 2.25 3.40 -2.80
N ILE A 195 3.15 3.00 -3.69
CA ILE A 195 4.59 2.93 -3.42
C ILE A 195 5.16 4.30 -3.06
N ALA A 196 4.84 5.35 -3.84
CA ALA A 196 5.33 6.70 -3.59
C ALA A 196 4.80 7.28 -2.27
N ILE A 197 3.51 7.08 -1.98
CA ILE A 197 2.88 7.51 -0.72
C ILE A 197 3.49 6.78 0.48
N ALA A 198 3.70 5.45 0.39
CA ALA A 198 4.32 4.69 1.47
C ALA A 198 5.76 5.14 1.74
N ALA A 199 6.53 5.45 0.69
CA ALA A 199 7.89 5.96 0.84
C ALA A 199 7.92 7.34 1.53
N ALA A 200 7.03 8.26 1.15
CA ALA A 200 6.90 9.57 1.77
C ALA A 200 6.41 9.45 3.23
N PHE A 201 5.48 8.56 3.49
CA PHE A 201 5.01 8.30 4.86
C PHE A 201 6.15 7.80 5.73
N ALA A 202 6.93 6.83 5.25
CA ALA A 202 8.09 6.31 5.97
C ALA A 202 9.13 7.38 6.33
N GLN A 203 9.38 8.33 5.40
CA GLN A 203 10.30 9.45 5.65
C GLN A 203 9.82 10.43 6.72
N GLY A 204 8.50 10.60 6.84
CA GLY A 204 7.89 11.56 7.77
C GLY A 204 7.75 11.04 9.20
N ILE A 205 8.04 9.77 9.48
CA ILE A 205 7.89 9.19 10.81
C ILE A 205 9.12 9.52 11.67
N GLU A 206 8.90 10.27 12.74
CA GLU A 206 9.94 10.66 13.69
C GLU A 206 9.59 10.21 15.12
N ASN A 207 10.52 9.51 15.78
CA ASN A 207 10.38 9.06 17.17
C ASN A 207 9.05 8.39 17.53
N PRO A 208 8.55 7.42 16.72
CA PRO A 208 7.24 6.84 16.90
C PRO A 208 7.19 5.99 18.18
N HIS A 209 5.98 5.71 18.66
CA HIS A 209 5.80 4.78 19.76
C HIS A 209 6.03 3.35 19.31
N TYR A 210 5.31 2.90 18.27
CA TYR A 210 5.49 1.59 17.67
C TYR A 210 6.64 1.58 16.66
N THR A 211 7.24 0.43 16.44
CA THR A 211 8.15 0.23 15.30
C THR A 211 7.32 0.12 14.02
N TYR A 212 7.62 0.94 13.00
CA TYR A 212 6.94 0.88 11.71
C TYR A 212 7.76 0.05 10.73
N ARG A 213 7.11 -0.96 10.14
CA ARG A 213 7.71 -1.83 9.12
C ARG A 213 7.01 -1.63 7.79
N PHE A 214 7.77 -1.20 6.80
CA PHE A 214 7.33 -1.04 5.42
C PHE A 214 7.79 -2.23 4.58
N LEU A 215 6.87 -2.81 3.81
CA LEU A 215 7.14 -3.91 2.89
C LEU A 215 6.86 -3.47 1.46
N PHE A 216 7.87 -3.58 0.61
CA PHE A 216 7.77 -3.36 -0.83
C PHE A 216 8.06 -4.70 -1.50
N MET A 217 7.02 -5.36 -2.02
CA MET A 217 7.13 -6.75 -2.46
C MET A 217 6.13 -7.08 -3.57
N PRO A 218 6.40 -8.10 -4.40
CA PRO A 218 5.44 -8.56 -5.39
C PRO A 218 4.13 -9.02 -4.74
N GLY A 219 2.99 -8.58 -5.28
CA GLY A 219 1.66 -8.91 -4.77
C GLY A 219 1.43 -10.42 -4.71
N THR A 220 0.76 -10.85 -3.66
CA THR A 220 0.40 -12.19 -3.23
C THR A 220 1.62 -13.05 -2.87
N ILE A 221 2.46 -13.43 -3.81
CA ILE A 221 3.61 -14.33 -3.54
C ILE A 221 4.66 -13.68 -2.64
N GLY A 222 4.87 -12.37 -2.72
CA GLY A 222 5.76 -11.63 -1.81
C GLY A 222 5.23 -11.64 -0.38
N ALA A 223 3.94 -11.36 -0.16
CA ALA A 223 3.31 -11.40 1.16
C ALA A 223 3.38 -12.81 1.78
N ILE A 224 3.08 -13.85 0.99
CA ILE A 224 3.19 -15.25 1.41
C ILE A 224 4.65 -15.59 1.76
N THR A 225 5.60 -15.15 0.96
CA THR A 225 7.04 -15.36 1.18
C THR A 225 7.50 -14.68 2.46
N TRP A 226 7.11 -13.42 2.66
CA TRP A 226 7.45 -12.68 3.87
C TRP A 226 6.87 -13.34 5.12
N LEU A 227 5.59 -13.71 5.11
CA LEU A 227 4.92 -14.40 6.20
C LEU A 227 5.58 -15.74 6.53
N ALA A 228 5.94 -16.53 5.52
CA ALA A 228 6.63 -17.81 5.71
C ALA A 228 7.98 -17.64 6.44
N ARG A 229 8.75 -16.61 6.07
CA ARG A 229 10.10 -16.34 6.59
C ARG A 229 10.11 -15.61 7.93
N ASN A 230 9.02 -14.91 8.28
CA ASN A 230 8.92 -14.08 9.48
C ASN A 230 7.84 -14.56 10.45
N ARG A 231 7.47 -15.84 10.41
CA ARG A 231 6.37 -16.42 11.19
C ARG A 231 6.45 -16.12 12.68
N GLU A 232 7.65 -16.19 13.27
CA GLU A 232 7.86 -15.89 14.69
C GLU A 232 7.70 -14.41 15.02
N ARG A 233 7.93 -13.53 14.05
CA ARG A 233 7.79 -12.07 14.20
C ARG A 233 6.34 -11.62 14.15
N THR A 234 5.46 -12.35 13.47
CA THR A 234 4.08 -11.91 13.24
C THR A 234 3.33 -11.61 14.55
N GLY A 235 3.69 -12.26 15.66
CA GLY A 235 3.14 -11.96 16.98
C GLY A 235 3.45 -10.55 17.52
N ARG A 236 4.36 -9.81 16.91
CA ARG A 236 4.64 -8.39 17.23
C ARG A 236 3.78 -7.41 16.46
N ILE A 237 3.12 -7.85 15.39
CA ILE A 237 2.30 -6.97 14.55
C ILE A 237 1.01 -6.67 15.29
N ARG A 238 0.88 -5.44 15.74
CA ARG A 238 -0.28 -4.93 16.46
C ARG A 238 -1.35 -4.40 15.52
N ALA A 239 -0.92 -3.70 14.49
CA ALA A 239 -1.79 -3.11 13.48
C ALA A 239 -1.11 -3.18 12.11
N GLY A 240 -1.88 -3.11 11.03
CA GLY A 240 -1.28 -3.06 9.70
C GLY A 240 -2.22 -2.52 8.64
N LEU A 241 -1.62 -2.09 7.55
CA LEU A 241 -2.32 -1.51 6.41
C LEU A 241 -1.69 -1.94 5.10
N VAL A 242 -2.51 -2.42 4.18
CA VAL A 242 -2.15 -2.56 2.76
C VAL A 242 -2.57 -1.28 2.04
N LEU A 243 -1.63 -0.66 1.32
CA LEU A 243 -1.85 0.55 0.55
C LEU A 243 -1.79 0.22 -0.93
N ALA A 244 -2.92 0.40 -1.61
CA ALA A 244 -3.07 0.12 -3.04
C ALA A 244 -4.09 1.06 -3.68
N CYS A 245 -3.98 1.31 -5.00
CA CYS A 245 -4.92 2.16 -5.75
C CYS A 245 -5.23 3.47 -5.00
N ALA A 246 -4.17 4.20 -4.61
CA ALA A 246 -4.27 5.27 -3.63
C ALA A 246 -4.07 6.69 -4.21
N GLY A 247 -4.00 6.82 -5.55
CA GLY A 247 -3.65 8.08 -6.22
C GLY A 247 -4.70 8.65 -7.16
N ASP A 248 -5.81 7.96 -7.40
CA ASP A 248 -6.91 8.44 -8.25
C ASP A 248 -7.76 9.51 -7.54
N PRO A 249 -8.58 10.31 -8.28
CA PRO A 249 -9.39 11.37 -7.70
C PRO A 249 -10.65 10.88 -6.95
N GLY A 250 -10.90 9.57 -6.86
CA GLY A 250 -12.04 8.99 -6.15
C GLY A 250 -11.99 9.23 -4.63
N SER A 251 -13.06 8.90 -3.92
CA SER A 251 -13.12 8.99 -2.47
C SER A 251 -12.27 7.91 -1.80
N LEU A 252 -11.79 8.20 -0.59
CA LEU A 252 -11.07 7.22 0.23
C LEU A 252 -11.97 6.02 0.55
N THR A 253 -11.43 4.82 0.43
CA THR A 253 -12.09 3.58 0.82
C THR A 253 -11.21 2.81 1.77
N TYR A 254 -11.74 2.49 2.93
CA TYR A 254 -11.09 1.60 3.89
C TYR A 254 -11.83 0.27 3.98
N LYS A 255 -11.13 -0.80 3.68
CA LYS A 255 -11.63 -2.16 3.95
C LYS A 255 -11.06 -2.66 5.26
N ARG A 256 -11.94 -3.02 6.19
CA ARG A 256 -11.58 -3.50 7.51
C ARG A 256 -10.75 -4.77 7.46
N SER A 257 -9.98 -5.00 8.52
CA SER A 257 -9.34 -6.27 8.77
C SER A 257 -10.39 -7.39 8.92
N ARG A 258 -9.96 -8.64 8.82
CA ARG A 258 -10.85 -9.80 9.06
C ARG A 258 -11.50 -9.76 10.45
N ARG A 259 -10.82 -9.20 11.46
CA ARG A 259 -11.38 -9.02 12.81
C ARG A 259 -12.53 -8.02 12.85
N GLY A 260 -12.49 -7.00 12.00
CA GLY A 260 -13.52 -5.96 11.89
C GLY A 260 -13.47 -4.88 12.98
N ASP A 261 -12.74 -5.14 14.08
CA ASP A 261 -12.60 -4.28 15.25
C ASP A 261 -11.15 -4.16 15.75
N ALA A 262 -10.17 -4.55 14.91
CA ALA A 262 -8.77 -4.37 15.22
C ALA A 262 -8.44 -2.89 15.45
N GLU A 263 -7.35 -2.60 16.15
CA GLU A 263 -6.95 -1.22 16.46
C GLU A 263 -6.90 -0.33 15.22
N ILE A 264 -6.36 -0.82 14.11
CA ILE A 264 -6.34 -0.10 12.84
C ILE A 264 -7.75 0.18 12.30
N ASP A 265 -8.71 -0.74 12.50
CA ASP A 265 -10.10 -0.57 12.05
C ASP A 265 -10.77 0.60 12.78
N ARG A 266 -10.51 0.73 14.08
CA ARG A 266 -11.03 1.80 14.93
C ARG A 266 -10.38 3.14 14.61
N VAL A 267 -9.05 3.14 14.44
CA VAL A 267 -8.28 4.35 14.11
C VAL A 267 -8.69 4.90 12.76
N LEU A 268 -8.73 4.07 11.70
CA LEU A 268 -9.12 4.51 10.36
C LEU A 268 -10.59 4.97 10.32
N ALA A 269 -11.49 4.33 11.05
CA ALA A 269 -12.88 4.79 11.16
C ALA A 269 -12.95 6.19 11.78
N TYR A 270 -12.15 6.48 12.79
CA TYR A 270 -12.07 7.79 13.41
C TYR A 270 -11.45 8.84 12.47
N VAL A 271 -10.29 8.56 11.93
CA VAL A 271 -9.54 9.49 11.06
C VAL A 271 -10.31 9.86 9.79
N LEU A 272 -11.05 8.90 9.23
CA LEU A 272 -11.84 9.11 8.02
C LEU A 272 -13.16 9.84 8.27
N SER A 273 -13.65 9.88 9.50
CA SER A 273 -14.99 10.44 9.82
C SER A 273 -15.20 11.90 9.39
N GLY A 274 -14.12 12.67 9.25
CA GLY A 274 -14.15 14.07 8.77
C GLY A 274 -13.93 14.25 7.26
N ARG A 275 -13.83 13.17 6.48
CA ARG A 275 -13.49 13.16 5.05
C ARG A 275 -14.57 12.46 4.22
N SER A 276 -14.55 12.66 2.90
CA SER A 276 -15.35 11.84 1.98
C SER A 276 -14.75 10.44 1.92
N HIS A 277 -15.49 9.46 2.44
CA HIS A 277 -14.96 8.09 2.55
C HIS A 277 -16.04 7.02 2.48
N THR A 278 -15.60 5.79 2.27
CA THR A 278 -16.41 4.57 2.43
C THR A 278 -15.64 3.59 3.33
N ILE A 279 -16.33 2.93 4.25
CA ILE A 279 -15.78 1.82 5.03
C ILE A 279 -16.55 0.57 4.64
N THR A 280 -15.80 -0.49 4.26
CA THR A 280 -16.37 -1.79 3.89
C THR A 280 -15.88 -2.86 4.86
N ASP A 281 -16.69 -3.89 5.04
CA ASP A 281 -16.29 -5.05 5.83
C ASP A 281 -15.27 -5.91 5.05
N PHE A 282 -14.57 -6.77 5.79
CA PHE A 282 -13.61 -7.69 5.21
C PHE A 282 -14.25 -8.60 4.15
N SER A 283 -13.55 -8.71 3.04
CA SER A 283 -13.80 -9.74 2.02
C SER A 283 -12.48 -10.45 1.71
N PRO A 284 -12.44 -11.78 1.53
CA PRO A 284 -11.23 -12.51 1.19
C PRO A 284 -10.77 -12.27 -0.26
N TYR A 285 -11.47 -11.46 -1.01
CA TYR A 285 -11.05 -10.96 -2.32
C TYR A 285 -10.46 -9.57 -2.20
N GLY A 286 -9.22 -9.37 -2.66
CA GLY A 286 -8.49 -8.10 -2.55
C GLY A 286 -7.00 -8.26 -2.80
N TYR A 287 -6.22 -7.40 -2.16
CA TYR A 287 -4.76 -7.42 -2.21
C TYR A 287 -4.16 -8.33 -1.12
N ASP A 288 -3.02 -7.93 -0.56
CA ASP A 288 -2.24 -8.74 0.37
C ASP A 288 -2.82 -8.79 1.79
N GLU A 289 -3.77 -7.90 2.16
CA GLU A 289 -4.44 -7.94 3.46
C GLU A 289 -5.07 -9.32 3.75
N ARG A 290 -5.57 -9.99 2.72
CA ARG A 290 -6.13 -11.35 2.85
C ARG A 290 -5.09 -12.40 3.26
N GLN A 291 -3.81 -12.18 2.94
CA GLN A 291 -2.73 -13.08 3.36
C GLN A 291 -2.38 -12.85 4.83
N PHE A 292 -2.23 -11.59 5.22
CA PHE A 292 -2.00 -11.20 6.61
C PHE A 292 -3.16 -11.59 7.53
N CYS A 293 -4.38 -11.46 7.06
CA CYS A 293 -5.62 -11.82 7.77
C CYS A 293 -5.98 -13.31 7.68
N SER A 294 -5.17 -14.16 7.03
CA SER A 294 -5.49 -15.59 6.91
C SER A 294 -5.60 -16.25 8.30
N PRO A 295 -6.44 -17.29 8.46
CA PRO A 295 -6.80 -17.81 9.79
C PRO A 295 -5.64 -18.20 10.70
N GLY A 296 -4.52 -18.63 10.11
CA GLY A 296 -3.33 -19.04 10.87
C GLY A 296 -2.47 -17.88 11.36
N PHE A 297 -2.57 -16.70 10.74
CA PHE A 297 -1.88 -15.47 11.13
C PHE A 297 -2.82 -14.51 11.87
N ASP A 298 -4.01 -14.31 11.34
CA ASP A 298 -5.08 -13.48 11.91
C ASP A 298 -4.59 -12.09 12.35
N LEU A 299 -3.78 -11.44 11.52
CA LEU A 299 -3.26 -10.11 11.82
C LEU A 299 -4.34 -9.06 11.58
N GLY A 300 -4.36 -8.04 12.44
CA GLY A 300 -5.25 -6.89 12.27
C GLY A 300 -4.74 -5.97 11.15
N VAL A 301 -4.91 -6.39 9.88
CA VAL A 301 -4.44 -5.66 8.70
C VAL A 301 -5.62 -5.30 7.83
N GLY A 302 -5.88 -4.00 7.67
CA GLY A 302 -6.87 -3.47 6.74
C GLY A 302 -6.27 -3.08 5.39
N SER A 303 -7.09 -2.54 4.49
CA SER A 303 -6.63 -2.00 3.21
C SER A 303 -7.17 -0.59 3.00
N LEU A 304 -6.30 0.34 2.66
CA LEU A 304 -6.64 1.71 2.28
C LEU A 304 -6.41 1.90 0.79
N THR A 305 -7.48 2.29 0.11
CA THR A 305 -7.49 2.63 -1.31
C THR A 305 -8.22 3.96 -1.49
N ARG A 306 -8.17 4.52 -2.69
CA ARG A 306 -9.18 5.47 -3.12
C ARG A 306 -10.30 4.71 -3.81
N THR A 307 -10.36 4.68 -5.13
CA THR A 307 -11.32 3.77 -5.77
C THR A 307 -10.81 2.33 -5.66
N PRO A 308 -11.57 1.40 -5.08
CA PRO A 308 -11.15 0.01 -4.96
C PRO A 308 -10.85 -0.63 -6.32
N TYR A 309 -9.99 -1.65 -6.31
CA TYR A 309 -9.70 -2.47 -7.50
C TYR A 309 -11.00 -2.91 -8.18
N ALA A 310 -10.98 -2.96 -9.52
CA ALA A 310 -12.14 -3.24 -10.36
C ALA A 310 -13.36 -2.30 -10.13
N GLY A 311 -13.20 -1.24 -9.34
CA GLY A 311 -14.22 -0.21 -9.13
C GLY A 311 -14.11 0.96 -10.12
N TYR A 312 -13.09 0.96 -10.97
CA TYR A 312 -12.86 1.92 -12.02
C TYR A 312 -12.47 1.20 -13.32
N PRO A 313 -12.94 1.67 -14.49
CA PRO A 313 -12.74 0.96 -15.75
C PRO A 313 -11.27 0.92 -16.19
N GLU A 314 -10.45 1.89 -15.77
CA GLU A 314 -9.02 1.99 -16.08
C GLU A 314 -8.19 0.87 -15.43
N TYR A 315 -8.71 0.21 -14.40
CA TYR A 315 -8.01 -0.85 -13.66
C TYR A 315 -7.49 -1.96 -14.58
N HIS A 316 -6.21 -2.26 -14.46
CA HIS A 316 -5.50 -3.26 -15.29
C HIS A 316 -5.59 -2.98 -16.81
N THR A 317 -5.50 -1.72 -17.19
CA THR A 317 -5.43 -1.27 -18.58
C THR A 317 -4.41 -0.15 -18.78
N SER A 318 -4.12 0.17 -20.04
CA SER A 318 -3.26 1.31 -20.39
C SER A 318 -3.84 2.68 -20.02
N ALA A 319 -5.09 2.76 -19.58
CA ALA A 319 -5.73 3.97 -19.10
C ALA A 319 -5.41 4.26 -17.62
N ASP A 320 -4.87 3.29 -16.86
CA ASP A 320 -4.23 3.54 -15.57
C ASP A 320 -2.84 4.15 -15.78
N ASP A 321 -2.83 5.30 -16.42
CA ASP A 321 -1.63 6.04 -16.79
C ASP A 321 -1.33 7.20 -15.81
N LEU A 322 -0.28 7.94 -16.14
CA LEU A 322 0.10 9.11 -15.35
C LEU A 322 -0.99 10.19 -15.34
N GLY A 323 -1.84 10.31 -16.34
CA GLY A 323 -2.95 11.27 -16.42
C GLY A 323 -4.11 10.94 -15.48
N PHE A 324 -4.24 9.68 -15.09
CA PHE A 324 -5.27 9.22 -14.17
C PHE A 324 -5.01 9.63 -12.70
N LEU A 325 -3.77 9.96 -12.33
CA LEU A 325 -3.40 10.34 -10.98
C LEU A 325 -3.73 11.80 -10.65
N SER A 326 -4.13 12.05 -9.40
CA SER A 326 -4.26 13.37 -8.79
C SER A 326 -3.20 13.58 -7.69
N THR A 327 -2.42 14.64 -7.81
CA THR A 327 -1.42 15.02 -6.79
C THR A 327 -2.08 15.40 -5.46
N GLU A 328 -3.25 16.02 -5.52
CA GLU A 328 -4.07 16.38 -4.36
C GLU A 328 -4.58 15.12 -3.65
N ALA A 329 -5.08 14.15 -4.42
CA ALA A 329 -5.54 12.88 -3.90
C ALA A 329 -4.41 12.08 -3.22
N MET A 330 -3.23 12.05 -3.84
CA MET A 330 -2.04 11.42 -3.24
C MET A 330 -1.62 12.10 -1.93
N SER A 331 -1.67 13.45 -1.89
CA SER A 331 -1.37 14.22 -0.67
C SER A 331 -2.40 13.93 0.43
N GLU A 332 -3.69 13.91 0.10
CA GLU A 332 -4.76 13.59 1.07
C GLU A 332 -4.60 12.18 1.64
N THR A 333 -4.25 11.19 0.80
CA THR A 333 -3.99 9.82 1.27
C THR A 333 -2.79 9.79 2.22
N LEU A 334 -1.72 10.53 1.92
CA LEU A 334 -0.56 10.66 2.81
C LEU A 334 -0.94 11.31 4.15
N ASP A 335 -1.78 12.33 4.14
CA ASP A 335 -2.25 12.99 5.38
C ASP A 335 -3.11 12.05 6.22
N VAL A 336 -3.94 11.20 5.62
CA VAL A 336 -4.67 10.14 6.34
C VAL A 336 -3.73 9.18 7.06
N LEU A 337 -2.62 8.78 6.42
CA LEU A 337 -1.64 7.90 7.06
C LEU A 337 -0.94 8.59 8.24
N ARG A 338 -0.61 9.87 8.12
CA ARG A 338 -0.02 10.69 9.19
C ARG A 338 -0.98 10.86 10.38
N ASP A 339 -2.24 11.15 10.10
CA ASP A 339 -3.27 11.26 11.14
C ASP A 339 -3.51 9.92 11.83
N ALA A 340 -3.54 8.82 11.08
CA ALA A 340 -3.65 7.48 11.65
C ALA A 340 -2.45 7.13 12.54
N GLN A 341 -1.23 7.48 12.12
CA GLN A 341 -0.02 7.33 12.94
C GLN A 341 -0.12 8.14 14.23
N ALA A 342 -0.53 9.40 14.14
CA ALA A 342 -0.64 10.27 15.31
C ALA A 342 -1.61 9.72 16.36
N VAL A 343 -2.71 9.10 15.92
CA VAL A 343 -3.66 8.41 16.81
C VAL A 343 -3.05 7.13 17.36
N LEU A 344 -2.51 6.24 16.52
CA LEU A 344 -1.89 4.97 16.93
C LEU A 344 -0.78 5.19 17.96
N ASP A 345 0.09 6.18 17.73
CA ASP A 345 1.25 6.44 18.58
C ASP A 345 0.88 7.04 19.94
N ARG A 346 -0.33 7.54 20.12
CA ARG A 346 -0.80 8.20 21.35
C ARG A 346 -2.00 7.53 21.99
N ASP A 347 -2.71 6.63 21.30
CA ASP A 347 -3.84 5.90 21.89
C ASP A 347 -3.36 4.96 22.98
N ARG A 348 -3.76 5.23 24.23
CA ARG A 348 -3.38 4.49 25.43
C ARG A 348 -4.59 4.30 26.32
N THR A 349 -4.53 3.26 27.11
CA THR A 349 -5.47 3.00 28.21
C THR A 349 -4.82 3.42 29.51
N TYR A 350 -5.49 4.23 30.28
CA TYR A 350 -5.01 4.72 31.58
C TYR A 350 -5.88 4.24 32.74
N VAL A 351 -5.29 4.21 33.93
CA VAL A 351 -6.01 4.01 35.20
C VAL A 351 -5.97 5.31 36.00
N ASN A 352 -7.13 5.79 36.42
CA ASN A 352 -7.26 6.96 37.29
C ASN A 352 -6.82 6.59 38.72
N LEU A 353 -5.76 7.26 39.21
CA LEU A 353 -5.22 7.05 40.55
C LEU A 353 -6.03 7.72 41.67
N SER A 354 -7.05 8.53 41.31
CA SER A 354 -7.98 9.18 42.24
C SER A 354 -9.43 8.94 41.83
N PRO A 355 -9.92 7.67 41.81
CA PRO A 355 -11.19 7.31 41.16
C PRO A 355 -12.43 7.65 41.96
N TYR A 356 -12.29 8.07 43.22
CA TYR A 356 -13.42 8.34 44.12
C TYR A 356 -13.77 9.84 44.12
N GLY A 357 -14.57 10.25 43.17
CA GLY A 357 -14.95 11.65 42.95
C GLY A 357 -13.93 12.42 42.09
N GLU A 358 -14.22 13.71 41.86
CA GLU A 358 -13.35 14.56 41.07
C GLU A 358 -12.10 14.98 41.88
N PRO A 359 -10.88 14.73 41.41
CA PRO A 359 -9.68 15.24 42.06
C PRO A 359 -9.60 16.76 41.97
N GLN A 360 -9.05 17.43 42.96
CA GLN A 360 -8.90 18.89 42.98
C GLN A 360 -7.84 19.37 41.98
N LEU A 361 -8.25 19.60 40.72
CA LEU A 361 -7.37 19.95 39.59
C LEU A 361 -6.64 21.30 39.84
N GLY A 362 -7.34 22.31 40.38
CA GLY A 362 -6.75 23.61 40.69
C GLY A 362 -5.56 23.55 41.66
N LYS A 363 -5.60 22.64 42.65
CA LYS A 363 -4.50 22.42 43.59
C LYS A 363 -3.22 21.88 42.90
N ARG A 364 -3.36 21.33 41.72
CA ARG A 364 -2.29 20.77 40.90
C ARG A 364 -1.82 21.70 39.77
N GLY A 365 -2.32 22.94 39.76
CA GLY A 365 -1.98 23.94 38.73
C GLY A 365 -2.62 23.67 37.37
N LEU A 366 -3.53 22.69 37.26
CA LEU A 366 -4.12 22.28 35.96
C LEU A 366 -5.13 23.30 35.39
N TYR A 367 -5.61 24.25 36.22
CA TYR A 367 -6.45 25.37 35.78
C TYR A 367 -5.66 26.63 35.45
N ASP A 368 -4.46 26.82 36.03
CA ASP A 368 -3.63 28.03 35.83
C ASP A 368 -3.07 28.12 34.42
N SER A 369 -2.81 26.96 33.78
CA SER A 369 -2.37 26.86 32.38
C SER A 369 -3.47 27.20 31.38
N LEU A 370 -4.75 27.28 31.82
CA LEU A 370 -5.93 27.44 30.96
C LEU A 370 -6.46 28.89 31.02
N GLY A 371 -5.91 29.77 31.85
CA GLY A 371 -6.38 31.14 32.05
C GLY A 371 -6.37 31.98 30.76
N GLY A 372 -7.54 32.44 30.31
CA GLY A 372 -7.68 33.47 29.29
C GLY A 372 -7.77 33.00 27.82
N ARG A 373 -7.86 31.68 27.53
CA ARG A 373 -8.03 31.15 26.17
C ARG A 373 -9.47 30.72 25.91
N SER A 374 -9.95 30.89 24.66
CA SER A 374 -11.24 30.37 24.20
C SER A 374 -11.37 28.86 24.39
N ASP A 375 -10.24 28.16 24.36
CA ASP A 375 -10.12 26.71 24.42
C ASP A 375 -10.05 26.15 25.86
N ALA A 376 -10.05 27.03 26.88
CA ALA A 376 -9.93 26.64 28.29
C ALA A 376 -11.04 25.71 28.75
N LYS A 377 -12.28 25.99 28.31
CA LYS A 377 -13.43 25.14 28.63
C LYS A 377 -13.35 23.77 28.00
N GLN A 378 -12.86 23.70 26.75
CA GLN A 378 -12.71 22.43 26.04
C GLN A 378 -11.62 21.58 26.68
N ALA A 379 -10.48 22.19 27.04
CA ALA A 379 -9.39 21.48 27.71
C ALA A 379 -9.80 20.99 29.11
N GLN A 380 -10.55 21.78 29.87
CA GLN A 380 -11.13 21.32 31.14
C GLN A 380 -12.10 20.15 30.95
N LEU A 381 -12.99 20.25 29.97
CA LEU A 381 -13.93 19.17 29.65
C LEU A 381 -13.19 17.89 29.22
N ALA A 382 -12.11 18.02 28.44
CA ALA A 382 -11.28 16.87 28.04
C ALA A 382 -10.65 16.20 29.28
N MET A 383 -10.09 16.95 30.24
CA MET A 383 -9.56 16.38 31.48
C MET A 383 -10.63 15.61 32.28
N LEU A 384 -11.85 16.16 32.40
CA LEU A 384 -12.94 15.50 33.10
C LEU A 384 -13.36 14.19 32.41
N TRP A 385 -13.41 14.18 31.07
CA TRP A 385 -13.70 12.98 30.30
C TRP A 385 -12.61 11.92 30.47
N VAL A 386 -11.33 12.31 30.36
CA VAL A 386 -10.21 11.40 30.55
C VAL A 386 -10.24 10.79 31.95
N LEU A 387 -10.39 11.60 33.02
CA LEU A 387 -10.48 11.10 34.39
C LEU A 387 -11.64 10.13 34.59
N ASN A 388 -12.76 10.37 33.92
CA ASN A 388 -13.96 9.56 34.08
C ASN A 388 -13.88 8.19 33.39
N LEU A 389 -13.16 8.12 32.27
CA LEU A 389 -13.01 6.90 31.45
C LEU A 389 -11.64 6.22 31.58
N SER A 390 -10.73 6.75 32.40
CA SER A 390 -9.48 6.08 32.74
C SER A 390 -9.71 4.99 33.80
N ASP A 391 -10.40 3.95 33.40
CA ASP A 391 -10.78 2.79 34.23
C ASP A 391 -9.95 1.52 33.95
N GLY A 392 -8.95 1.63 33.04
CA GLY A 392 -8.13 0.52 32.58
C GLY A 392 -8.73 -0.27 31.44
N GLU A 393 -9.92 0.08 30.95
CA GLU A 393 -10.60 -0.60 29.84
C GLU A 393 -10.77 0.29 28.61
N HIS A 394 -11.01 1.59 28.79
CA HIS A 394 -11.21 2.56 27.71
C HIS A 394 -9.88 3.20 27.29
N SER A 395 -9.63 3.26 25.98
CA SER A 395 -8.50 3.98 25.42
C SER A 395 -8.83 5.47 25.22
N LEU A 396 -7.83 6.31 24.94
CA LEU A 396 -8.04 7.72 24.62
C LEU A 396 -8.91 7.90 23.37
N LEU A 397 -8.83 6.97 22.41
CA LEU A 397 -9.70 6.97 21.25
C LEU A 397 -11.17 6.74 21.63
N ASP A 398 -11.43 5.84 22.58
CA ASP A 398 -12.79 5.66 23.13
C ASP A 398 -13.28 6.93 23.80
N VAL A 399 -12.40 7.61 24.55
CA VAL A 399 -12.72 8.90 25.18
C VAL A 399 -13.05 9.94 24.10
N ALA A 400 -12.26 10.05 23.04
CA ALA A 400 -12.50 11.01 21.96
C ALA A 400 -13.82 10.73 21.24
N GLN A 401 -14.08 9.47 20.88
CA GLN A 401 -15.33 9.08 20.22
C GLN A 401 -16.57 9.34 21.09
N ARG A 402 -16.50 9.02 22.39
CA ARG A 402 -17.63 9.17 23.30
C ARG A 402 -17.89 10.62 23.70
N SER A 403 -16.84 11.43 23.85
CA SER A 403 -16.95 12.84 24.20
C SER A 403 -17.29 13.75 23.01
N GLY A 404 -17.00 13.30 21.79
CA GLY A 404 -17.03 14.14 20.58
C GLY A 404 -15.91 15.19 20.52
N LEU A 405 -14.92 15.12 21.42
CA LEU A 405 -13.77 16.02 21.42
C LEU A 405 -12.69 15.52 20.43
N PRO A 406 -11.91 16.44 19.83
CA PRO A 406 -10.76 16.04 19.01
C PRO A 406 -9.79 15.17 19.81
N PHE A 407 -9.27 14.12 19.18
CA PHE A 407 -8.32 13.19 19.80
C PHE A 407 -7.11 13.91 20.40
N ASP A 408 -6.56 14.91 19.71
CA ASP A 408 -5.42 15.69 20.21
C ASP A 408 -5.73 16.44 21.51
N SER A 409 -6.96 16.93 21.66
CA SER A 409 -7.39 17.58 22.91
C SER A 409 -7.47 16.57 24.06
N VAL A 410 -7.99 15.36 23.78
CA VAL A 410 -8.07 14.27 24.76
C VAL A 410 -6.68 13.78 25.15
N ALA A 411 -5.80 13.58 24.18
CA ALA A 411 -4.43 13.13 24.41
C ALA A 411 -3.61 14.16 25.18
N ALA A 412 -3.73 15.46 24.86
CA ALA A 412 -3.08 16.53 25.62
C ALA A 412 -3.60 16.62 27.07
N ALA A 413 -4.89 16.37 27.28
CA ALA A 413 -5.46 16.30 28.62
C ALA A 413 -4.92 15.11 29.41
N ALA A 414 -4.76 13.95 28.76
CA ALA A 414 -4.16 12.75 29.38
C ALA A 414 -2.69 12.99 29.77
N ASP A 415 -1.90 13.62 28.89
CA ASP A 415 -0.51 13.98 29.17
C ASP A 415 -0.43 14.88 30.43
N ALA A 416 -1.24 15.93 30.48
CA ALA A 416 -1.27 16.86 31.62
C ALA A 416 -1.70 16.18 32.94
N LEU A 417 -2.67 15.26 32.88
CA LEU A 417 -3.13 14.50 34.04
C LEU A 417 -2.10 13.48 34.51
N HIS A 418 -1.41 12.82 33.58
CA HIS A 418 -0.33 11.89 33.86
C HIS A 418 0.86 12.62 34.54
N ASP A 419 1.27 13.77 34.00
CA ASP A 419 2.34 14.60 34.57
C ASP A 419 1.98 15.11 35.99
N ALA A 420 0.70 15.33 36.26
CA ALA A 420 0.17 15.68 37.58
C ALA A 420 0.03 14.49 38.55
N GLY A 421 0.40 13.26 38.13
CA GLY A 421 0.33 12.03 38.92
C GLY A 421 -1.11 11.56 39.19
N LEU A 422 -2.04 11.84 38.28
CA LEU A 422 -3.43 11.43 38.39
C LEU A 422 -3.76 10.19 37.54
N LEU A 423 -2.90 9.84 36.59
CA LEU A 423 -3.05 8.69 35.71
C LEU A 423 -1.81 7.79 35.76
N GLU A 424 -2.04 6.49 35.59
CA GLU A 424 -1.03 5.46 35.37
C GLU A 424 -1.40 4.69 34.09
N GLY A 425 -0.41 4.43 33.20
CA GLY A 425 -0.61 3.68 31.94
C GLY A 425 0.68 3.44 31.20
#